data_41fd3f8cbd4cd0bd86c4bcb9b0864ba0
#
_entry.id   41fd3f8cbd4cd0bd86c4bcb9b0864ba0
#
_cell.length_a   1.000
_cell.length_b   1.000
_cell.length_c   1.000
_cell.angle_alpha   90.00
_cell.angle_beta   90.00
_cell.angle_gamma   90.00
#
_symmetry.space_group_name_H-M   'P 1'
#
loop_
_entity.id
_entity.type
_entity.pdbx_description
1 polymer ?
#
loop_
_entity_poly.entity_id
_entity_poly.type
_entity_poly.pdbx_seq_one_letter_code
_entity_poly.pdbx_strand_id
1 'polypeptide(L)'
;MNKTALKSLKKLLFIVFVWIAAAACTTPRSIIKAPLKSQGESYLLEKMSAAETKFTSLSSRISITLVDEKKSKTNLNGQLRILKDSIIWISLSPALGIEAARLVLTQDSIKFINRLDKTYFIGDFNFVNQIFGTTVDFDMVQAIITGNDMENYEDEKFRGSIDKLEYKLTATHRIKRKKILKQTDTPNVLVQNIWLDPSTFKITRINLKEFNDENIKLQASYTDFEAINNQLIPLSIQFEINGGKKFDLFFNYSKIEMDNQLSFPFKVPDSFNKMK
;
A
#
# COMPACT_ATOMS: atom_id res chain seq x y z
N MET A 1 -62.98 -22.30 -18.31
CA MET A 1 -61.55 -22.57 -18.50
C MET A 1 -61.32 -24.07 -18.46
N ASN A 2 -60.92 -24.68 -19.58
CA ASN A 2 -60.93 -26.12 -19.79
C ASN A 2 -59.87 -26.82 -18.91
N LYS A 3 -60.27 -27.79 -18.10
CA LYS A 3 -59.38 -28.59 -17.22
C LYS A 3 -58.18 -29.24 -17.95
N THR A 4 -58.35 -29.51 -19.25
CA THR A 4 -57.29 -30.04 -20.13
C THR A 4 -56.19 -28.98 -20.45
N ALA A 5 -56.57 -27.74 -20.68
CA ALA A 5 -55.61 -26.64 -20.93
C ALA A 5 -54.75 -26.33 -19.71
N LEU A 6 -55.31 -26.43 -18.51
CA LEU A 6 -54.59 -26.19 -17.25
C LEU A 6 -53.55 -27.31 -16.95
N LYS A 7 -53.88 -28.56 -17.30
CA LYS A 7 -52.94 -29.71 -17.18
C LYS A 7 -51.78 -29.59 -18.19
N SER A 8 -52.03 -29.13 -19.40
CA SER A 8 -51.01 -28.92 -20.42
C SER A 8 -50.06 -27.81 -20.01
N LEU A 9 -50.57 -26.68 -19.46
CA LEU A 9 -49.79 -25.55 -19.00
C LEU A 9 -48.87 -25.93 -17.82
N LYS A 10 -49.35 -26.77 -16.87
CA LYS A 10 -48.52 -27.27 -15.76
C LYS A 10 -47.42 -28.21 -16.23
N LYS A 11 -47.63 -29.03 -17.23
CA LYS A 11 -46.60 -29.89 -17.84
C LYS A 11 -45.53 -29.05 -18.55
N LEU A 12 -45.93 -28.01 -19.28
CA LEU A 12 -45.01 -27.10 -19.96
C LEU A 12 -44.14 -26.34 -18.96
N LEU A 13 -44.72 -25.81 -17.89
CA LEU A 13 -43.99 -25.15 -16.81
C LEU A 13 -43.00 -26.05 -16.10
N PHE A 14 -43.37 -27.30 -15.88
CA PHE A 14 -42.48 -28.31 -15.26
C PHE A 14 -41.29 -28.65 -16.16
N ILE A 15 -41.50 -28.78 -17.48
CA ILE A 15 -40.42 -29.03 -18.45
C ILE A 15 -39.46 -27.85 -18.52
N VAL A 16 -39.98 -26.60 -18.55
CA VAL A 16 -39.15 -25.39 -18.54
C VAL A 16 -38.33 -25.27 -17.24
N PHE A 17 -38.92 -25.62 -16.09
CA PHE A 17 -38.21 -25.59 -14.81
C PHE A 17 -37.09 -26.64 -14.76
N VAL A 18 -37.29 -27.86 -15.31
CA VAL A 18 -36.25 -28.89 -15.40
C VAL A 18 -35.09 -28.45 -16.32
N TRP A 19 -35.39 -27.76 -17.44
CA TRP A 19 -34.37 -27.23 -18.34
C TRP A 19 -33.53 -26.13 -17.70
N ILE A 20 -34.13 -25.23 -16.92
CA ILE A 20 -33.42 -24.17 -16.18
C ILE A 20 -32.54 -24.78 -15.07
N ALA A 21 -33.01 -25.81 -14.37
CA ALA A 21 -32.23 -26.50 -13.33
C ALA A 21 -31.01 -27.26 -13.90
N ALA A 22 -31.09 -27.77 -15.13
CA ALA A 22 -29.99 -28.48 -15.80
C ALA A 22 -28.86 -27.51 -16.28
N ALA A 23 -29.19 -26.23 -16.51
CA ALA A 23 -28.20 -25.21 -16.91
C ALA A 23 -27.39 -24.61 -15.74
N ALA A 24 -27.81 -24.88 -14.48
CA ALA A 24 -27.20 -24.26 -13.29
C ALA A 24 -25.97 -25.00 -12.73
N CYS A 25 -25.56 -26.14 -13.29
CA CYS A 25 -24.40 -26.90 -12.83
C CYS A 25 -23.17 -26.75 -13.73
N THR A 26 -22.76 -25.52 -14.05
CA THR A 26 -21.38 -25.27 -14.47
C THR A 26 -20.58 -24.88 -13.26
N THR A 27 -20.04 -25.84 -12.54
CA THR A 27 -18.96 -25.63 -11.58
C THR A 27 -17.81 -24.93 -12.33
N PRO A 28 -17.36 -23.72 -11.94
CA PRO A 28 -16.18 -23.15 -12.55
C PRO A 28 -15.03 -24.12 -12.30
N ARG A 29 -14.51 -24.74 -13.37
CA ARG A 29 -13.27 -25.51 -13.30
C ARG A 29 -12.22 -24.55 -12.77
N SER A 30 -11.68 -24.82 -11.58
CA SER A 30 -10.48 -24.17 -11.10
C SER A 30 -9.41 -24.37 -12.19
N ILE A 31 -9.02 -23.29 -12.84
CA ILE A 31 -7.89 -23.32 -13.78
C ILE A 31 -6.69 -23.71 -12.92
N ILE A 32 -6.24 -24.97 -13.06
CA ILE A 32 -4.97 -25.40 -12.45
C ILE A 32 -3.90 -24.56 -13.14
N LYS A 33 -3.47 -23.49 -12.49
CA LYS A 33 -2.34 -22.69 -12.99
C LYS A 33 -1.13 -23.61 -13.05
N ALA A 34 -0.46 -23.65 -14.19
CA ALA A 34 0.78 -24.40 -14.35
C ALA A 34 1.76 -23.99 -13.23
N PRO A 35 2.56 -24.94 -12.69
CA PRO A 35 3.54 -24.60 -11.67
C PRO A 35 4.51 -23.55 -12.21
N LEU A 36 4.78 -22.52 -11.41
CA LEU A 36 5.76 -21.50 -11.79
C LEU A 36 7.13 -22.12 -11.93
N LYS A 37 7.86 -21.71 -12.99
CA LYS A 37 9.28 -22.05 -13.13
C LYS A 37 10.10 -21.26 -12.11
N SER A 38 10.97 -21.93 -11.37
CA SER A 38 11.91 -21.25 -10.47
C SER A 38 12.81 -20.29 -11.27
N GLN A 39 12.99 -19.10 -10.74
CA GLN A 39 13.85 -18.06 -11.31
C GLN A 39 14.93 -17.67 -10.29
N GLY A 40 16.11 -17.28 -10.80
CA GLY A 40 17.18 -16.76 -9.95
C GLY A 40 16.85 -15.38 -9.37
N GLU A 41 17.42 -15.06 -8.21
CA GLU A 41 17.20 -13.79 -7.53
C GLU A 41 17.57 -12.57 -8.39
N SER A 42 18.69 -12.61 -9.10
CA SER A 42 19.12 -11.50 -9.96
C SER A 42 18.11 -11.20 -11.06
N TYR A 43 17.52 -12.24 -11.67
CA TYR A 43 16.47 -12.09 -12.67
C TYR A 43 15.21 -11.45 -12.06
N LEU A 44 14.80 -11.91 -10.87
CA LEU A 44 13.62 -11.37 -10.20
C LEU A 44 13.81 -9.91 -9.78
N LEU A 45 15.00 -9.54 -9.30
CA LEU A 45 15.34 -8.15 -8.96
C LEU A 45 15.33 -7.25 -10.20
N GLU A 46 15.93 -7.69 -11.30
CA GLU A 46 15.92 -6.95 -12.57
C GLU A 46 14.50 -6.72 -13.06
N LYS A 47 13.65 -7.77 -13.05
CA LYS A 47 12.26 -7.67 -13.49
C LYS A 47 11.41 -6.80 -12.57
N MET A 48 11.61 -6.91 -11.25
CA MET A 48 10.95 -6.05 -10.25
C MET A 48 11.29 -4.59 -10.51
N SER A 49 12.59 -4.26 -10.62
CA SER A 49 13.04 -2.89 -10.89
C SER A 49 12.54 -2.34 -12.23
N ALA A 50 12.49 -3.17 -13.27
CA ALA A 50 11.91 -2.78 -14.56
C ALA A 50 10.39 -2.52 -14.48
N ALA A 51 9.70 -3.19 -13.56
CA ALA A 51 8.25 -3.06 -13.34
C ALA A 51 7.87 -1.90 -12.39
N GLU A 52 8.82 -1.24 -11.73
CA GLU A 52 8.55 -0.13 -10.82
C GLU A 52 7.78 1.02 -11.49
N THR A 53 7.00 1.72 -10.69
CA THR A 53 6.31 2.94 -11.12
C THR A 53 7.31 4.07 -11.20
N LYS A 54 7.52 4.61 -12.40
CA LYS A 54 8.47 5.70 -12.70
C LYS A 54 7.72 7.01 -12.85
N PHE A 55 8.13 8.01 -12.10
CA PHE A 55 7.58 9.37 -12.13
C PHE A 55 8.61 10.36 -11.59
N THR A 56 8.48 11.61 -11.96
CA THR A 56 9.18 12.74 -11.31
C THR A 56 8.30 13.37 -10.24
N SER A 57 7.01 13.47 -10.54
CA SER A 57 5.99 13.90 -9.59
C SER A 57 4.71 13.06 -9.75
N LEU A 58 3.99 12.87 -8.64
CA LEU A 58 2.72 12.14 -8.62
C LEU A 58 1.72 12.92 -7.77
N SER A 59 0.51 13.10 -8.29
CA SER A 59 -0.63 13.60 -7.50
C SER A 59 -1.81 12.66 -7.61
N SER A 60 -2.58 12.56 -6.54
CA SER A 60 -3.78 11.72 -6.50
C SER A 60 -4.78 12.23 -5.47
N ARG A 61 -6.06 11.96 -5.71
CA ARG A 61 -7.05 11.93 -4.64
C ARG A 61 -6.94 10.61 -3.90
N ILE A 62 -7.04 10.66 -2.58
CA ILE A 62 -6.94 9.49 -1.72
C ILE A 62 -8.17 9.36 -0.84
N SER A 63 -8.55 8.12 -0.53
CA SER A 63 -9.44 7.80 0.57
C SER A 63 -8.74 6.82 1.51
N ILE A 64 -8.82 7.10 2.81
CA ILE A 64 -8.18 6.32 3.86
C ILE A 64 -9.26 5.83 4.82
N THR A 65 -9.27 4.52 5.08
CA THR A 65 -10.06 3.93 6.17
C THR A 65 -9.11 3.32 7.18
N LEU A 66 -9.08 3.87 8.37
CA LEU A 66 -8.34 3.32 9.50
C LEU A 66 -9.28 2.46 10.35
N VAL A 67 -8.88 1.24 10.65
CA VAL A 67 -9.60 0.31 11.53
C VAL A 67 -8.71 -0.03 12.72
N ASP A 68 -9.14 0.33 13.92
CA ASP A 68 -8.40 0.03 15.15
C ASP A 68 -8.70 -1.38 15.69
N GLU A 69 -8.06 -1.76 16.79
CA GLU A 69 -8.24 -3.06 17.47
C GLU A 69 -9.69 -3.29 17.90
N LYS A 70 -10.43 -2.23 18.21
CA LYS A 70 -11.84 -2.27 18.62
C LYS A 70 -12.80 -2.31 17.43
N LYS A 71 -12.26 -2.44 16.19
CA LYS A 71 -13.01 -2.39 14.94
C LYS A 71 -13.73 -1.06 14.68
N SER A 72 -13.33 -0.01 15.36
CA SER A 72 -13.79 1.35 15.07
C SER A 72 -13.18 1.80 13.74
N LYS A 73 -13.99 2.47 12.91
CA LYS A 73 -13.58 2.92 11.57
C LYS A 73 -13.54 4.44 11.52
N THR A 74 -12.41 4.96 11.07
CA THR A 74 -12.27 6.38 10.75
C THR A 74 -12.03 6.53 9.25
N ASN A 75 -12.91 7.27 8.57
CA ASN A 75 -12.80 7.51 7.13
C ASN A 75 -12.34 8.94 6.88
N LEU A 76 -11.32 9.08 6.05
CA LEU A 76 -10.75 10.36 5.64
C LEU A 76 -10.61 10.38 4.11
N ASN A 77 -10.91 11.50 3.50
CA ASN A 77 -10.59 11.77 2.10
C ASN A 77 -9.45 12.78 2.05
N GLY A 78 -8.73 12.82 0.92
CA GLY A 78 -7.63 13.76 0.85
C GLY A 78 -6.97 13.86 -0.51
N GLN A 79 -5.82 14.48 -0.49
CA GLN A 79 -4.91 14.61 -1.62
C GLN A 79 -3.53 14.16 -1.19
N LEU A 80 -2.89 13.41 -2.07
CA LEU A 80 -1.48 13.04 -2.01
C LEU A 80 -0.74 13.77 -3.12
N ARG A 81 0.45 14.29 -2.81
CA ARG A 81 1.39 14.82 -3.79
C ARG A 81 2.78 14.34 -3.43
N ILE A 82 3.50 13.84 -4.41
CA ILE A 82 4.88 13.36 -4.25
C ILE A 82 5.74 14.06 -5.29
N LEU A 83 6.83 14.67 -4.85
CA LEU A 83 7.98 14.95 -5.69
C LEU A 83 9.01 13.89 -5.35
N LYS A 84 9.35 13.03 -6.33
CA LYS A 84 10.19 11.85 -6.11
C LYS A 84 11.48 12.22 -5.35
N ASP A 85 11.82 11.42 -4.36
CA ASP A 85 13.02 11.51 -3.52
C ASP A 85 13.21 12.86 -2.78
N SER A 86 12.15 13.67 -2.73
CA SER A 86 12.23 15.01 -2.17
C SER A 86 11.15 15.29 -1.13
N ILE A 87 9.88 15.13 -1.49
CA ILE A 87 8.78 15.56 -0.62
C ILE A 87 7.51 14.71 -0.85
N ILE A 88 6.89 14.31 0.24
CA ILE A 88 5.55 13.70 0.27
C ILE A 88 4.64 14.65 1.04
N TRP A 89 3.54 15.06 0.42
CA TRP A 89 2.58 15.98 0.98
C TRP A 89 1.20 15.32 0.97
N ILE A 90 0.54 15.30 2.12
CA ILE A 90 -0.78 14.70 2.31
C ILE A 90 -1.67 15.71 3.03
N SER A 91 -2.85 15.99 2.46
CA SER A 91 -3.92 16.75 3.10
C SER A 91 -5.11 15.83 3.32
N LEU A 92 -5.64 15.81 4.53
CA LEU A 92 -6.73 14.93 4.93
C LEU A 92 -7.93 15.74 5.40
N SER A 93 -9.11 15.32 4.97
CA SER A 93 -10.40 15.93 5.35
C SER A 93 -11.39 14.83 5.69
N PRO A 94 -12.19 14.96 6.75
CA PRO A 94 -13.39 14.13 6.96
C PRO A 94 -14.44 14.44 5.89
N ALA A 95 -15.59 13.77 5.93
CA ALA A 95 -16.62 13.76 4.88
C ALA A 95 -17.12 15.14 4.41
N LEU A 96 -16.95 16.21 5.16
CA LEU A 96 -17.46 17.56 4.83
C LEU A 96 -16.44 18.45 4.10
N GLY A 97 -15.27 17.92 3.70
CA GLY A 97 -14.32 18.65 2.84
C GLY A 97 -13.46 19.71 3.55
N ILE A 98 -13.63 19.94 4.85
CA ILE A 98 -12.75 20.83 5.63
C ILE A 98 -11.47 20.07 5.98
N GLU A 99 -10.30 20.63 5.64
CA GLU A 99 -9.03 20.03 5.99
C GLU A 99 -8.89 19.86 7.52
N ALA A 100 -8.74 18.62 7.95
CA ALA A 100 -8.53 18.25 9.35
C ALA A 100 -7.04 18.11 9.70
N ALA A 101 -6.24 17.60 8.77
CA ALA A 101 -4.82 17.39 9.00
C ALA A 101 -4.00 17.57 7.72
N ARG A 102 -2.73 17.95 7.90
CA ARG A 102 -1.74 18.02 6.83
C ARG A 102 -0.43 17.43 7.30
N LEU A 103 0.12 16.56 6.46
CA LEU A 103 1.42 15.93 6.68
C LEU A 103 2.36 16.31 5.53
N VAL A 104 3.60 16.65 5.86
CA VAL A 104 4.68 16.85 4.90
C VAL A 104 5.89 16.09 5.39
N LEU A 105 6.41 15.22 4.54
CA LEU A 105 7.63 14.46 4.77
C LEU A 105 8.69 14.92 3.79
N THR A 106 9.91 15.10 4.27
CA THR A 106 11.12 15.28 3.46
C THR A 106 12.17 14.29 3.93
N GLN A 107 13.30 14.21 3.28
CA GLN A 107 14.39 13.33 3.71
C GLN A 107 14.81 13.55 5.18
N ASP A 108 14.74 14.81 5.65
CA ASP A 108 15.26 15.20 6.96
C ASP A 108 14.16 15.61 7.95
N SER A 109 12.88 15.72 7.54
CA SER A 109 11.86 16.28 8.43
C SER A 109 10.47 15.72 8.23
N ILE A 110 9.74 15.73 9.34
CA ILE A 110 8.29 15.48 9.40
C ILE A 110 7.63 16.75 9.89
N LYS A 111 6.64 17.24 9.13
CA LYS A 111 5.82 18.39 9.52
C LYS A 111 4.35 17.97 9.50
N PHE A 112 3.65 18.16 10.59
CA PHE A 112 2.26 17.77 10.75
C PHE A 112 1.44 18.90 11.36
N ILE A 113 0.24 19.11 10.85
CA ILE A 113 -0.75 20.03 11.41
C ILE A 113 -2.02 19.23 11.68
N ASN A 114 -2.52 19.33 12.91
CA ASN A 114 -3.88 18.90 13.29
C ASN A 114 -4.74 20.15 13.48
N ARG A 115 -5.67 20.37 12.56
CA ARG A 115 -6.55 21.55 12.61
C ARG A 115 -7.72 21.39 13.58
N LEU A 116 -8.09 20.16 13.90
CA LEU A 116 -9.16 19.87 14.85
C LEU A 116 -8.74 20.29 16.26
N ASP A 117 -7.53 19.90 16.65
CA ASP A 117 -6.97 20.20 17.98
C ASP A 117 -6.13 21.48 18.01
N LYS A 118 -6.00 22.18 16.86
CA LYS A 118 -5.16 23.37 16.69
C LYS A 118 -3.72 23.13 17.18
N THR A 119 -3.15 22.00 16.77
CA THR A 119 -1.79 21.60 17.14
C THR A 119 -0.92 21.35 15.91
N TYR A 120 0.39 21.43 16.08
CA TYR A 120 1.35 21.11 15.04
C TYR A 120 2.57 20.41 15.62
N PHE A 121 3.23 19.63 14.75
CA PHE A 121 4.53 19.01 15.00
C PHE A 121 5.50 19.38 13.88
N ILE A 122 6.73 19.69 14.23
CA ILE A 122 7.87 19.81 13.31
C ILE A 122 9.04 19.15 14.00
N GLY A 123 9.58 18.11 13.39
CA GLY A 123 10.69 17.30 13.89
C GLY A 123 11.30 16.46 12.78
N ASP A 124 12.06 15.46 13.17
CA ASP A 124 12.69 14.47 12.28
C ASP A 124 12.10 13.08 12.47
N PHE A 125 12.56 12.13 11.65
CA PHE A 125 12.13 10.73 11.75
C PHE A 125 12.62 10.08 13.06
N ASN A 126 13.79 10.49 13.60
CA ASN A 126 14.32 9.90 14.83
C ASN A 126 13.36 10.11 16.00
N PHE A 127 12.80 11.33 16.12
CA PHE A 127 11.82 11.62 17.17
C PHE A 127 10.57 10.73 17.04
N VAL A 128 10.04 10.60 15.81
CA VAL A 128 8.87 9.75 15.56
C VAL A 128 9.20 8.28 15.82
N ASN A 129 10.36 7.83 15.39
CA ASN A 129 10.83 6.46 15.58
C ASN A 129 11.00 6.11 17.06
N GLN A 130 11.52 7.04 17.88
CA GLN A 130 11.64 6.85 19.33
C GLN A 130 10.28 6.73 20.02
N ILE A 131 9.28 7.53 19.61
CA ILE A 131 7.93 7.47 20.20
C ILE A 131 7.22 6.17 19.84
N PHE A 132 7.37 5.71 18.59
CA PHE A 132 6.63 4.55 18.08
C PHE A 132 7.45 3.26 18.06
N GLY A 133 8.70 3.28 18.51
CA GLY A 133 9.59 2.13 18.50
C GLY A 133 9.86 1.59 17.08
N THR A 134 9.90 2.45 16.07
CA THR A 134 10.03 2.07 14.65
C THR A 134 11.35 2.55 14.06
N THR A 135 11.63 2.16 12.81
CA THR A 135 12.78 2.61 12.03
C THR A 135 12.36 3.14 10.65
N VAL A 136 11.19 3.76 10.60
CA VAL A 136 10.64 4.32 9.37
C VAL A 136 11.46 5.53 8.93
N ASP A 137 11.72 5.64 7.64
CA ASP A 137 12.32 6.81 7.00
C ASP A 137 11.54 7.22 5.73
N PHE A 138 11.98 8.30 5.11
CA PHE A 138 11.34 8.84 3.90
C PHE A 138 11.31 7.83 2.75
N ASP A 139 12.44 7.15 2.47
CA ASP A 139 12.55 6.22 1.35
C ASP A 139 11.61 5.03 1.54
N MET A 140 11.49 4.52 2.76
CA MET A 140 10.56 3.45 3.10
C MET A 140 9.10 3.90 2.90
N VAL A 141 8.72 5.08 3.37
CA VAL A 141 7.36 5.61 3.18
C VAL A 141 7.06 5.78 1.70
N GLN A 142 7.97 6.40 0.94
CA GLN A 142 7.79 6.59 -0.51
C GLN A 142 7.61 5.26 -1.22
N ALA A 143 8.50 4.29 -0.98
CA ALA A 143 8.45 2.97 -1.60
C ALA A 143 7.11 2.26 -1.34
N ILE A 144 6.69 2.23 -0.07
CA ILE A 144 5.46 1.54 0.33
C ILE A 144 4.22 2.18 -0.29
N ILE A 145 4.10 3.51 -0.31
CA ILE A 145 2.92 4.19 -0.88
C ILE A 145 2.90 4.18 -2.42
N THR A 146 4.02 3.92 -3.08
CA THR A 146 4.08 3.82 -4.55
C THR A 146 4.06 2.38 -5.07
N GLY A 147 4.22 1.39 -4.18
CA GLY A 147 4.34 -0.01 -4.55
C GLY A 147 5.65 -0.34 -5.26
N ASN A 148 6.73 0.39 -4.93
CA ASN A 148 8.08 0.17 -5.40
C ASN A 148 8.94 -0.47 -4.31
N ASP A 149 10.17 -0.88 -4.65
CA ASP A 149 11.15 -1.28 -3.64
C ASP A 149 11.81 -0.05 -2.99
N MET A 150 12.45 -0.26 -1.84
CA MET A 150 13.12 0.81 -1.10
C MET A 150 14.41 1.21 -1.80
N GLU A 151 14.47 2.44 -2.30
CA GLU A 151 15.71 3.03 -2.79
C GLU A 151 16.70 3.26 -1.64
N ASN A 152 17.99 3.37 -1.97
CA ASN A 152 19.05 3.66 -0.99
C ASN A 152 19.29 2.59 0.08
N TYR A 153 18.73 1.40 -0.07
CA TYR A 153 19.03 0.23 0.73
C TYR A 153 19.96 -0.72 -0.05
N GLU A 154 20.74 -1.53 0.69
CA GLU A 154 21.64 -2.51 0.06
C GLU A 154 20.82 -3.69 -0.47
N ASP A 155 21.11 -4.09 -1.72
CA ASP A 155 20.43 -5.20 -2.41
C ASP A 155 21.11 -6.56 -2.16
N GLU A 156 22.22 -6.53 -1.45
CA GLU A 156 23.02 -7.71 -1.19
C GLU A 156 22.27 -8.71 -0.30
N LYS A 157 21.96 -9.88 -0.81
CA LYS A 157 21.43 -11.05 -0.08
C LYS A 157 19.93 -11.31 -0.15
N PHE A 158 19.29 -10.91 -1.25
CA PHE A 158 17.98 -11.48 -1.54
C PHE A 158 18.08 -12.96 -1.87
N ARG A 159 17.06 -13.72 -1.49
CA ARG A 159 16.85 -15.11 -1.91
C ARG A 159 15.53 -15.20 -2.64
N GLY A 160 15.55 -15.78 -3.85
CA GLY A 160 14.36 -16.06 -4.64
C GLY A 160 13.70 -17.38 -4.23
N SER A 161 12.40 -17.43 -4.18
CA SER A 161 11.57 -18.61 -3.96
C SER A 161 10.21 -18.45 -4.61
N ILE A 162 9.39 -19.50 -4.57
CA ILE A 162 7.99 -19.46 -5.00
C ILE A 162 7.11 -19.68 -3.75
N ASP A 163 6.12 -18.81 -3.57
CA ASP A 163 5.13 -18.90 -2.50
C ASP A 163 3.72 -18.70 -3.09
N LYS A 164 2.87 -19.73 -3.03
CA LYS A 164 1.47 -19.67 -3.49
C LYS A 164 1.26 -19.11 -4.89
N LEU A 165 2.07 -19.52 -5.86
CA LEU A 165 2.01 -19.05 -7.25
C LEU A 165 2.44 -17.59 -7.45
N GLU A 166 3.20 -17.01 -6.54
CA GLU A 166 3.91 -15.74 -6.67
C GLU A 166 5.41 -15.99 -6.54
N TYR A 167 6.23 -15.15 -7.16
CA TYR A 167 7.64 -15.11 -6.82
C TYR A 167 7.83 -14.36 -5.51
N LYS A 168 8.72 -14.87 -4.68
CA LYS A 168 9.06 -14.25 -3.39
C LYS A 168 10.54 -13.96 -3.33
N LEU A 169 10.88 -12.72 -3.02
CA LEU A 169 12.21 -12.27 -2.67
C LEU A 169 12.28 -12.05 -1.14
N THR A 170 13.30 -12.61 -0.50
CA THR A 170 13.52 -12.44 0.94
C THR A 170 14.90 -11.88 1.17
N ALA A 171 14.99 -10.73 1.83
CA ALA A 171 16.20 -10.16 2.39
C ALA A 171 16.18 -10.30 3.92
N THR A 172 17.25 -10.83 4.51
CA THR A 172 17.35 -11.02 5.97
C THR A 172 18.00 -9.85 6.68
N HIS A 173 18.72 -9.00 5.93
CA HIS A 173 19.40 -7.82 6.44
C HIS A 173 19.38 -6.77 5.36
N ARG A 174 18.47 -5.80 5.45
CA ARG A 174 18.52 -4.61 4.60
C ARG A 174 19.01 -3.43 5.43
N ILE A 175 20.11 -2.85 4.98
CA ILE A 175 20.78 -1.76 5.66
C ILE A 175 20.76 -0.56 4.72
N LYS A 176 20.41 0.61 5.22
CA LYS A 176 20.50 1.84 4.44
C LYS A 176 21.94 2.14 4.06
N ARG A 177 22.19 2.52 2.81
CA ARG A 177 23.55 2.81 2.30
C ARG A 177 24.23 3.88 3.13
N LYS A 178 25.45 3.62 3.59
CA LYS A 178 26.23 4.50 4.50
C LYS A 178 26.38 5.95 4.03
N LYS A 179 26.33 6.22 2.72
CA LYS A 179 26.42 7.59 2.17
C LYS A 179 25.26 8.50 2.58
N ILE A 180 24.16 7.92 3.05
CA ILE A 180 22.92 8.63 3.38
C ILE A 180 22.73 8.74 4.90
N LEU A 181 23.49 7.94 5.67
CA LEU A 181 23.46 8.01 7.13
C LEU A 181 24.16 9.28 7.59
N LYS A 182 23.38 10.28 7.96
CA LYS A 182 23.86 11.40 8.79
C LYS A 182 23.88 10.92 10.24
N GLN A 183 25.04 10.44 10.67
CA GLN A 183 25.44 10.21 12.08
C GLN A 183 24.56 9.34 13.01
N THR A 184 25.23 8.42 13.68
CA THR A 184 25.11 7.87 15.03
C THR A 184 24.16 6.70 15.29
N ASP A 185 23.23 6.29 14.45
CA ASP A 185 22.40 5.15 14.82
C ASP A 185 22.83 3.87 14.13
N THR A 186 22.97 2.81 14.91
CA THR A 186 23.17 1.44 14.39
C THR A 186 22.10 1.15 13.37
N PRO A 187 22.47 0.75 12.13
CA PRO A 187 21.49 0.42 11.13
C PRO A 187 20.61 -0.71 11.65
N ASN A 188 19.32 -0.43 11.80
CA ASN A 188 18.38 -1.44 12.22
C ASN A 188 18.25 -2.50 11.12
N VAL A 189 18.31 -3.75 11.54
CA VAL A 189 18.25 -4.90 10.66
C VAL A 189 16.79 -5.14 10.29
N LEU A 190 16.45 -4.86 9.07
CA LEU A 190 15.11 -5.04 8.53
C LEU A 190 15.04 -6.36 7.76
N VAL A 191 14.16 -7.26 8.19
CA VAL A 191 13.78 -8.41 7.34
C VAL A 191 12.69 -7.96 6.40
N GLN A 192 12.95 -8.10 5.11
CA GLN A 192 11.98 -7.77 4.06
C GLN A 192 11.61 -9.01 3.25
N ASN A 193 10.32 -9.21 3.05
CA ASN A 193 9.79 -10.14 2.07
C ASN A 193 8.97 -9.36 1.04
N ILE A 194 9.21 -9.64 -0.23
CA ILE A 194 8.52 -9.03 -1.36
C ILE A 194 7.90 -10.14 -2.18
N TRP A 195 6.62 -10.04 -2.52
CA TRP A 195 5.94 -10.96 -3.45
C TRP A 195 5.68 -10.23 -4.76
N LEU A 196 5.93 -10.94 -5.85
CA LEU A 196 5.80 -10.41 -7.21
C LEU A 196 4.76 -11.23 -7.98
N ASP A 197 3.90 -10.55 -8.70
CA ASP A 197 3.05 -11.18 -9.70
C ASP A 197 3.91 -11.83 -10.79
N PRO A 198 3.70 -13.09 -11.14
CA PRO A 198 4.55 -13.82 -12.06
C PRO A 198 4.46 -13.35 -13.51
N SER A 199 3.45 -12.60 -13.89
CA SER A 199 3.23 -12.11 -15.26
C SER A 199 3.72 -10.68 -15.45
N THR A 200 3.56 -9.83 -14.44
CA THR A 200 3.85 -8.40 -14.51
C THR A 200 5.08 -8.00 -13.72
N PHE A 201 5.53 -8.87 -12.79
CA PHE A 201 6.59 -8.61 -11.82
C PHE A 201 6.34 -7.38 -10.92
N LYS A 202 5.09 -6.89 -10.90
CA LYS A 202 4.69 -5.87 -9.92
C LYS A 202 4.69 -6.46 -8.53
N ILE A 203 5.05 -5.63 -7.57
CA ILE A 203 4.95 -5.98 -6.15
C ILE A 203 3.48 -6.11 -5.79
N THR A 204 3.08 -7.29 -5.31
CA THR A 204 1.73 -7.57 -4.80
C THR A 204 1.66 -7.47 -3.29
N ARG A 205 2.80 -7.67 -2.60
CA ARG A 205 2.88 -7.61 -1.15
C ARG A 205 4.31 -7.35 -0.69
N ILE A 206 4.43 -6.51 0.31
CA ILE A 206 5.67 -6.29 1.08
C ILE A 206 5.38 -6.64 2.54
N ASN A 207 6.30 -7.34 3.18
CA ASN A 207 6.28 -7.58 4.62
C ASN A 207 7.63 -7.14 5.20
N LEU A 208 7.58 -6.21 6.12
CA LEU A 208 8.73 -5.70 6.84
C LEU A 208 8.64 -6.14 8.30
N LYS A 209 9.74 -6.64 8.83
CA LYS A 209 9.89 -7.01 10.24
C LYS A 209 11.13 -6.36 10.79
N GLU A 210 10.97 -5.60 11.85
CA GLU A 210 12.08 -5.03 12.61
C GLU A 210 12.49 -6.00 13.73
N PHE A 211 13.80 -6.10 13.96
CA PHE A 211 14.35 -6.78 15.12
C PHE A 211 14.56 -5.76 16.23
N ASN A 212 13.48 -5.39 16.88
CA ASN A 212 13.49 -4.63 18.11
C ASN A 212 12.65 -5.35 19.16
N ASP A 213 12.65 -4.86 20.39
CA ASP A 213 11.93 -5.46 21.51
C ASP A 213 10.42 -5.55 21.29
N GLU A 214 9.85 -4.69 20.43
CA GLU A 214 8.43 -4.66 20.13
C GLU A 214 7.99 -5.56 18.96
N ASN A 215 8.93 -6.15 18.22
CA ASN A 215 8.65 -7.01 17.06
C ASN A 215 7.64 -6.41 16.06
N ILE A 216 7.82 -5.16 15.73
CA ILE A 216 6.92 -4.45 14.82
C ILE A 216 6.95 -5.14 13.45
N LYS A 217 5.74 -5.40 12.94
CA LYS A 217 5.53 -5.96 11.61
C LYS A 217 4.62 -5.03 10.83
N LEU A 218 5.02 -4.68 9.63
CA LEU A 218 4.21 -3.98 8.66
C LEU A 218 4.04 -4.87 7.44
N GLN A 219 2.80 -5.08 7.02
CA GLN A 219 2.49 -5.68 5.73
C GLN A 219 1.74 -4.66 4.88
N ALA A 220 2.16 -4.50 3.63
CA ALA A 220 1.43 -3.76 2.61
C ALA A 220 1.03 -4.74 1.50
N SER A 221 -0.25 -4.79 1.15
CA SER A 221 -0.80 -5.60 0.06
C SER A 221 -1.39 -4.68 -0.99
N TYR A 222 -1.03 -4.90 -2.26
CA TYR A 222 -1.36 -4.05 -3.40
C TYR A 222 -2.35 -4.76 -4.31
N THR A 223 -3.45 -4.08 -4.64
CA THR A 223 -4.51 -4.61 -5.52
C THR A 223 -5.00 -3.54 -6.50
N ASP A 224 -5.95 -3.94 -7.35
CA ASP A 224 -6.63 -3.04 -8.30
C ASP A 224 -5.64 -2.28 -9.18
N PHE A 225 -4.73 -3.03 -9.83
CA PHE A 225 -3.75 -2.44 -10.74
C PHE A 225 -4.40 -1.90 -12.00
N GLU A 226 -4.15 -0.63 -12.30
CA GLU A 226 -4.64 0.05 -13.51
C GLU A 226 -3.46 0.57 -14.35
N ALA A 227 -3.62 0.55 -15.66
CA ALA A 227 -2.63 1.09 -16.59
C ALA A 227 -2.79 2.62 -16.69
N ILE A 228 -1.82 3.36 -16.17
CA ILE A 228 -1.74 4.82 -16.24
C ILE A 228 -0.40 5.19 -16.86
N ASN A 229 -0.40 5.98 -17.92
CA ASN A 229 0.80 6.33 -18.69
C ASN A 229 1.65 5.11 -19.07
N ASN A 230 1.01 4.02 -19.53
CA ASN A 230 1.63 2.73 -19.87
C ASN A 230 2.36 2.03 -18.72
N GLN A 231 2.07 2.38 -17.48
CA GLN A 231 2.60 1.73 -16.28
C GLN A 231 1.45 1.17 -15.44
N LEU A 232 1.63 -0.04 -14.88
CA LEU A 232 0.67 -0.60 -13.94
C LEU A 232 0.88 0.03 -12.57
N ILE A 233 -0.16 0.65 -12.03
CA ILE A 233 -0.14 1.33 -10.73
C ILE A 233 -1.22 0.71 -9.84
N PRO A 234 -0.89 0.32 -8.59
CA PRO A 234 -1.91 -0.17 -7.66
C PRO A 234 -2.82 0.97 -7.23
N LEU A 235 -4.13 0.78 -7.31
CA LEU A 235 -5.11 1.76 -6.83
C LEU A 235 -5.54 1.50 -5.39
N SER A 236 -5.28 0.33 -4.84
CA SER A 236 -5.60 -0.04 -3.46
C SER A 236 -4.38 -0.60 -2.75
N ILE A 237 -4.14 -0.09 -1.54
CA ILE A 237 -3.12 -0.62 -0.63
C ILE A 237 -3.80 -0.92 0.70
N GLN A 238 -3.66 -2.15 1.17
CA GLN A 238 -4.01 -2.51 2.53
C GLN A 238 -2.75 -2.63 3.37
N PHE A 239 -2.67 -1.85 4.44
CA PHE A 239 -1.63 -1.95 5.45
C PHE A 239 -2.15 -2.69 6.66
N GLU A 240 -1.38 -3.66 7.13
CA GLU A 240 -1.55 -4.31 8.42
C GLU A 240 -0.34 -3.99 9.28
N ILE A 241 -0.55 -3.24 10.35
CA ILE A 241 0.51 -2.83 11.27
C ILE A 241 0.28 -3.55 12.59
N ASN A 242 1.25 -4.36 13.00
CA ASN A 242 1.26 -5.08 14.25
C ASN A 242 2.51 -4.65 15.04
N GLY A 243 2.30 -4.00 16.17
CA GLY A 243 3.29 -3.54 17.14
C GLY A 243 2.59 -3.47 18.48
N GLY A 244 2.94 -2.58 19.36
CA GLY A 244 2.21 -2.37 20.62
C GLY A 244 0.69 -2.19 20.49
N LYS A 245 0.23 -1.78 19.30
CA LYS A 245 -1.18 -1.75 18.88
C LYS A 245 -1.33 -2.31 17.47
N LYS A 246 -2.51 -2.87 17.16
CA LYS A 246 -2.85 -3.37 15.83
C LYS A 246 -3.74 -2.37 15.09
N PHE A 247 -3.36 -2.06 13.85
CA PHE A 247 -4.14 -1.22 12.95
C PHE A 247 -4.21 -1.84 11.56
N ASP A 248 -5.39 -1.77 10.94
CA ASP A 248 -5.56 -2.01 9.52
C ASP A 248 -5.88 -0.66 8.85
N LEU A 249 -5.14 -0.31 7.80
CA LEU A 249 -5.34 0.93 7.06
C LEU A 249 -5.54 0.58 5.58
N PHE A 250 -6.68 1.00 5.05
CA PHE A 250 -7.01 0.86 3.63
C PHE A 250 -6.80 2.21 2.96
N PHE A 251 -5.95 2.22 1.97
CA PHE A 251 -5.54 3.41 1.24
C PHE A 251 -5.89 3.25 -0.23
N ASN A 252 -6.79 4.07 -0.76
CA ASN A 252 -7.24 3.97 -2.13
C ASN A 252 -6.92 5.24 -2.89
N TYR A 253 -6.41 5.06 -4.11
CA TYR A 253 -6.09 6.13 -5.05
C TYR A 253 -7.20 6.34 -6.05
N SER A 254 -7.36 7.58 -6.49
CA SER A 254 -8.18 7.95 -7.64
C SER A 254 -7.63 9.22 -8.28
N LYS A 255 -7.88 9.39 -9.59
CA LYS A 255 -7.40 10.55 -10.35
C LYS A 255 -5.88 10.75 -10.18
N ILE A 256 -5.13 9.70 -10.47
CA ILE A 256 -3.67 9.76 -10.47
C ILE A 256 -3.22 10.57 -11.69
N GLU A 257 -2.36 11.55 -11.44
CA GLU A 257 -1.65 12.34 -12.46
C GLU A 257 -0.16 12.31 -12.14
N MET A 258 0.67 12.21 -13.18
CA MET A 258 2.12 12.13 -13.05
C MET A 258 2.79 13.20 -13.88
N ASP A 259 4.01 13.58 -13.44
CA ASP A 259 4.95 14.46 -14.15
C ASP A 259 4.42 15.88 -14.39
N ASN A 260 3.49 16.31 -13.54
CA ASN A 260 2.95 17.67 -13.51
C ASN A 260 3.71 18.54 -12.50
N GLN A 261 3.68 19.85 -12.70
CA GLN A 261 4.19 20.80 -11.71
C GLN A 261 3.29 20.80 -10.46
N LEU A 262 3.86 20.54 -9.30
CA LEU A 262 3.13 20.45 -8.03
C LEU A 262 3.58 21.55 -7.06
N SER A 263 2.68 21.92 -6.15
CA SER A 263 2.97 22.80 -5.01
C SER A 263 2.74 22.05 -3.71
N PHE A 264 3.52 22.38 -2.67
CA PHE A 264 3.53 21.69 -1.38
C PHE A 264 3.33 22.68 -0.23
N PRO A 265 2.17 23.38 -0.16
CA PRO A 265 1.96 24.44 0.82
C PRO A 265 1.95 23.89 2.24
N PHE A 266 2.72 24.52 3.14
CA PHE A 266 2.70 24.22 4.56
C PHE A 266 2.88 25.53 5.34
N LYS A 267 1.85 25.93 6.06
CA LYS A 267 1.87 27.11 6.94
C LYS A 267 1.18 26.77 8.25
N VAL A 268 1.89 26.92 9.34
CA VAL A 268 1.33 26.81 10.69
C VAL A 268 0.63 28.11 11.03
N PRO A 269 -0.66 28.10 11.43
CA PRO A 269 -1.33 29.30 11.93
C PRO A 269 -0.76 29.73 13.29
N ASP A 270 -0.67 31.05 13.53
CA ASP A 270 -0.10 31.60 14.77
C ASP A 270 -0.84 31.16 16.05
N SER A 271 -2.10 30.77 15.91
CA SER A 271 -2.95 30.29 17.01
C SER A 271 -2.75 28.82 17.38
N PHE A 272 -1.84 28.10 16.71
CA PHE A 272 -1.66 26.68 16.93
C PHE A 272 -0.54 26.41 17.94
N ASN A 273 -0.76 25.42 18.79
CA ASN A 273 0.23 24.99 19.80
C ASN A 273 1.13 23.88 19.26
N LYS A 274 2.41 23.91 19.63
CA LYS A 274 3.32 22.81 19.32
C LYS A 274 2.94 21.58 20.14
N MET A 275 2.86 20.41 19.50
CA MET A 275 2.74 19.13 20.19
C MET A 275 3.96 18.91 21.09
N LYS A 276 3.70 18.40 22.31
CA LYS A 276 4.75 18.07 23.28
C LYS A 276 5.27 16.67 23.04
#